data_0dfc4ef06b7057d45ab38767f41b2da4
#
_entry.id   0dfc4ef06b7057d45ab38767f41b2da4
#
_cell.length_a   1.000
_cell.length_b   1.000
_cell.length_c   1.000
_cell.angle_alpha   90.00
_cell.angle_beta   90.00
_cell.angle_gamma   90.00
#
_symmetry.space_group_name_H-M   'P 1'
#
loop_
_entity.id
_entity.type
_entity.pdbx_description
1 polymer ?
#
loop_
_entity_poly.entity_id
_entity_poly.type
_entity_poly.pdbx_seq_one_letter_code
_entity_poly.pdbx_strand_id
1 'polypeptide(L)'
;KGIDFIGVRFKDDYRFLCHSKEDAKLIIKTLQKQMAFFNLTLNESKSQAIELPEGLFREWTAEYQTFSLRYRKKISYKRFENSFRGTLKVDKKYEGTGVVDRFLSELYTKNQELKFNFKGKDLLKAISLLLMLKERRNKSFPQILGIIEQIIEQNKGKAKIISKISSLIENLLNEKLKNLDDNQYDLLWLIYFVKSLNLFTVTLPKKVNSELIKSLKSN
;
A
#
# COMPACT_ATOMS: atom_id res chain seq x y z
N LYS A 1 -37.32 -3.33 -27.48
CA LYS A 1 -36.59 -4.57 -27.13
C LYS A 1 -35.79 -4.28 -25.87
N GLY A 2 -36.00 -5.09 -24.81
CA GLY A 2 -35.21 -5.03 -23.62
C GLY A 2 -33.78 -5.50 -23.88
N ILE A 3 -32.79 -4.98 -23.15
CA ILE A 3 -31.41 -5.47 -23.17
C ILE A 3 -31.36 -6.67 -22.23
N ASP A 4 -30.77 -7.76 -22.69
CA ASP A 4 -30.45 -8.90 -21.84
C ASP A 4 -29.07 -8.70 -21.24
N PHE A 5 -28.99 -8.68 -19.89
CA PHE A 5 -27.77 -8.50 -19.16
C PHE A 5 -27.81 -9.16 -17.79
N ILE A 6 -26.62 -9.49 -17.27
CA ILE A 6 -26.43 -9.88 -15.88
C ILE A 6 -25.70 -8.73 -15.17
N GLY A 7 -26.30 -8.20 -14.09
CA GLY A 7 -25.74 -7.11 -13.32
C GLY A 7 -25.34 -7.56 -11.91
N VAL A 8 -24.17 -7.14 -11.44
CA VAL A 8 -23.70 -7.33 -10.06
C VAL A 8 -23.31 -5.98 -9.48
N ARG A 9 -23.81 -5.71 -8.28
CA ARG A 9 -23.42 -4.53 -7.49
C ARG A 9 -22.64 -4.97 -6.25
N PHE A 10 -21.49 -4.35 -6.01
CA PHE A 10 -20.73 -4.50 -4.78
C PHE A 10 -20.39 -3.12 -4.23
N LYS A 11 -21.13 -2.66 -3.21
CA LYS A 11 -21.06 -1.29 -2.67
C LYS A 11 -21.30 -0.25 -3.78
N ASP A 12 -20.23 0.45 -4.17
CA ASP A 12 -20.24 1.52 -5.17
C ASP A 12 -19.85 1.02 -6.57
N ASP A 13 -19.39 -0.23 -6.68
CA ASP A 13 -18.96 -0.83 -7.94
C ASP A 13 -20.12 -1.58 -8.60
N TYR A 14 -20.33 -1.31 -9.89
CA TYR A 14 -21.30 -2.00 -10.75
C TYR A 14 -20.57 -2.75 -11.84
N ARG A 15 -20.97 -3.97 -12.11
CA ARG A 15 -20.49 -4.77 -13.24
C ARG A 15 -21.69 -5.33 -14.00
N PHE A 16 -21.65 -5.18 -15.31
CA PHE A 16 -22.68 -5.70 -16.21
C PHE A 16 -22.04 -6.59 -17.26
N LEU A 17 -22.58 -7.78 -17.45
CA LEU A 17 -22.26 -8.67 -18.55
C LEU A 17 -23.39 -8.58 -19.56
N CYS A 18 -23.08 -8.23 -20.79
CA CYS A 18 -24.04 -8.08 -21.89
C CYS A 18 -23.48 -8.66 -23.19
N HIS A 19 -24.32 -8.82 -24.22
CA HIS A 19 -23.96 -9.51 -25.45
C HIS A 19 -23.17 -8.64 -26.44
N SER A 20 -23.31 -7.31 -26.37
CA SER A 20 -22.68 -6.41 -27.32
C SER A 20 -22.10 -5.16 -26.67
N LYS A 21 -21.18 -4.50 -27.39
CA LYS A 21 -20.59 -3.22 -26.98
C LYS A 21 -21.64 -2.08 -27.03
N GLU A 22 -22.60 -2.19 -27.90
CA GLU A 22 -23.76 -1.30 -28.02
C GLU A 22 -24.63 -1.39 -26.78
N ASP A 23 -24.93 -2.59 -26.31
CA ASP A 23 -25.71 -2.83 -25.09
C ASP A 23 -24.96 -2.28 -23.88
N ALA A 24 -23.63 -2.50 -23.78
CA ALA A 24 -22.80 -1.94 -22.72
C ALA A 24 -22.88 -0.40 -22.67
N LYS A 25 -22.78 0.28 -23.82
CA LYS A 25 -22.93 1.73 -23.91
C LYS A 25 -24.29 2.21 -23.46
N LEU A 26 -25.35 1.48 -23.85
CA LEU A 26 -26.74 1.82 -23.48
C LEU A 26 -26.97 1.62 -21.98
N ILE A 27 -26.40 0.59 -21.38
CA ILE A 27 -26.46 0.34 -19.93
C ILE A 27 -25.75 1.49 -19.20
N ILE A 28 -24.53 1.88 -19.59
CA ILE A 28 -23.79 2.98 -18.99
C ILE A 28 -24.59 4.29 -19.06
N LYS A 29 -25.13 4.62 -20.23
CA LYS A 29 -25.93 5.83 -20.44
C LYS A 29 -27.21 5.84 -19.58
N THR A 30 -27.86 4.68 -19.47
CA THR A 30 -29.07 4.54 -18.66
C THR A 30 -28.73 4.69 -17.17
N LEU A 31 -27.63 4.07 -16.72
CA LEU A 31 -27.16 4.19 -15.34
C LEU A 31 -26.79 5.63 -15.00
N GLN A 32 -26.08 6.35 -15.89
CA GLN A 32 -25.75 7.76 -15.70
C GLN A 32 -27.01 8.62 -15.53
N LYS A 33 -28.06 8.39 -16.35
CA LYS A 33 -29.33 9.11 -16.23
C LYS A 33 -30.00 8.83 -14.88
N GLN A 34 -30.05 7.58 -14.45
CA GLN A 34 -30.68 7.21 -13.19
C GLN A 34 -29.90 7.77 -11.98
N MET A 35 -28.58 7.74 -12.04
CA MET A 35 -27.74 8.30 -10.98
C MET A 35 -27.87 9.83 -10.89
N ALA A 36 -27.95 10.52 -12.03
CA ALA A 36 -28.15 11.96 -12.07
C ALA A 36 -29.45 12.40 -11.37
N PHE A 37 -30.51 11.58 -11.42
CA PHE A 37 -31.74 11.83 -10.68
C PHE A 37 -31.52 11.90 -9.15
N PHE A 38 -30.51 11.20 -8.64
CA PHE A 38 -30.11 11.22 -7.23
C PHE A 38 -28.92 12.13 -6.95
N ASN A 39 -28.58 13.05 -7.85
CA ASN A 39 -27.38 13.91 -7.77
C ASN A 39 -26.05 13.11 -7.64
N LEU A 40 -26.01 11.89 -8.18
CA LEU A 40 -24.83 11.05 -8.22
C LEU A 40 -24.25 11.05 -9.64
N THR A 41 -22.92 10.99 -9.73
CA THR A 41 -22.19 10.90 -11.01
C THR A 41 -21.37 9.62 -11.08
N LEU A 42 -21.34 9.00 -12.26
CA LEU A 42 -20.38 7.92 -12.52
C LEU A 42 -18.98 8.49 -12.67
N ASN A 43 -18.00 7.80 -12.09
CA ASN A 43 -16.61 8.13 -12.32
C ASN A 43 -16.18 7.62 -13.71
N GLU A 44 -16.09 8.53 -14.68
CA GLU A 44 -15.78 8.21 -16.08
C GLU A 44 -14.42 7.52 -16.24
N SER A 45 -13.40 7.91 -15.45
CA SER A 45 -12.07 7.29 -15.50
C SER A 45 -12.05 5.82 -15.04
N LYS A 46 -13.11 5.38 -14.32
CA LYS A 46 -13.29 4.00 -13.85
C LYS A 46 -14.37 3.25 -14.63
N SER A 47 -15.10 3.93 -15.51
CA SER A 47 -16.20 3.35 -16.29
C SER A 47 -15.67 2.94 -17.66
N GLN A 48 -15.66 1.64 -17.94
CA GLN A 48 -15.16 1.12 -19.21
C GLN A 48 -15.97 -0.08 -19.67
N ALA A 49 -16.15 -0.20 -20.98
CA ALA A 49 -16.69 -1.40 -21.62
C ALA A 49 -15.53 -2.24 -22.12
N ILE A 50 -15.47 -3.49 -21.68
CA ILE A 50 -14.37 -4.43 -21.96
C ILE A 50 -14.97 -5.62 -22.72
N GLU A 51 -14.33 -6.00 -23.82
CA GLU A 51 -14.69 -7.18 -24.59
C GLU A 51 -14.00 -8.43 -24.03
N LEU A 52 -14.75 -9.51 -23.86
CA LEU A 52 -14.19 -10.77 -23.38
C LEU A 52 -13.40 -11.47 -24.50
N PRO A 53 -12.26 -12.14 -24.21
CA PRO A 53 -11.72 -12.43 -22.87
C PRO A 53 -10.86 -11.32 -22.26
N GLU A 54 -10.69 -10.19 -22.94
CA GLU A 54 -9.96 -9.04 -22.42
C GLU A 54 -10.61 -8.55 -21.11
N GLY A 55 -9.79 -8.12 -20.15
CA GLY A 55 -10.28 -7.62 -18.87
C GLY A 55 -10.79 -8.65 -17.86
N LEU A 56 -10.92 -9.95 -18.23
CA LEU A 56 -11.16 -11.01 -17.25
C LEU A 56 -10.05 -11.10 -16.21
N PHE A 57 -8.84 -10.79 -16.62
CA PHE A 57 -7.65 -10.86 -15.80
C PHE A 57 -7.02 -9.46 -15.66
N ARG A 58 -6.54 -9.17 -14.49
CA ARG A 58 -5.77 -7.95 -14.26
C ARG A 58 -4.42 -8.09 -14.97
N GLU A 59 -4.17 -7.36 -16.03
CA GLU A 59 -2.93 -7.43 -16.84
C GLU A 59 -1.68 -7.32 -15.98
N TRP A 60 -1.67 -6.41 -15.00
CA TRP A 60 -0.55 -6.24 -14.10
C TRP A 60 -0.18 -7.51 -13.34
N THR A 61 -1.13 -8.43 -13.10
CA THR A 61 -0.83 -9.68 -12.37
C THR A 61 0.04 -10.61 -13.18
N ALA A 62 -0.13 -10.67 -14.49
CA ALA A 62 0.71 -11.47 -15.38
C ALA A 62 2.15 -10.92 -15.41
N GLU A 63 2.31 -9.59 -15.56
CA GLU A 63 3.64 -8.97 -15.53
C GLU A 63 4.32 -9.10 -14.16
N TYR A 64 3.58 -8.91 -13.08
CA TYR A 64 4.12 -9.02 -11.74
C TYR A 64 4.52 -10.46 -11.38
N GLN A 65 3.92 -11.48 -12.00
CA GLN A 65 4.16 -12.88 -11.65
C GLN A 65 5.63 -13.28 -11.75
N THR A 66 6.39 -12.71 -12.68
CA THR A 66 7.84 -12.96 -12.83
C THR A 66 8.65 -12.48 -11.63
N PHE A 67 8.14 -11.49 -10.89
CA PHE A 67 8.75 -10.88 -9.71
C PHE A 67 8.19 -11.40 -8.39
N SER A 68 7.06 -12.13 -8.45
CA SER A 68 6.33 -12.60 -7.29
C SER A 68 7.17 -13.46 -6.34
N LEU A 69 6.92 -13.27 -5.05
CA LEU A 69 7.52 -14.00 -3.94
C LEU A 69 6.55 -15.01 -3.32
N ARG A 70 5.35 -15.15 -3.88
CA ARG A 70 4.22 -15.93 -3.31
C ARG A 70 4.62 -17.33 -2.91
N TYR A 71 5.32 -18.04 -3.77
CA TYR A 71 5.66 -19.46 -3.58
C TYR A 71 7.01 -19.70 -2.90
N ARG A 72 7.70 -18.65 -2.45
CA ARG A 72 8.98 -18.76 -1.76
C ARG A 72 8.77 -18.92 -0.26
N LYS A 73 9.47 -19.90 0.33
CA LYS A 73 9.50 -20.08 1.79
C LYS A 73 10.50 -19.12 2.45
N LYS A 74 11.65 -18.91 1.79
CA LYS A 74 12.71 -17.98 2.22
C LYS A 74 13.15 -17.12 1.05
N ILE A 75 13.55 -15.88 1.32
CA ILE A 75 13.93 -14.88 0.34
C ILE A 75 15.35 -14.37 0.65
N SER A 76 16.26 -14.41 -0.33
CA SER A 76 17.55 -13.73 -0.27
C SER A 76 17.38 -12.23 -0.55
N TYR A 77 18.36 -11.42 -0.13
CA TYR A 77 18.34 -9.98 -0.41
C TYR A 77 18.27 -9.68 -1.92
N LYS A 78 19.07 -10.37 -2.73
CA LYS A 78 19.05 -10.22 -4.19
C LYS A 78 17.65 -10.48 -4.78
N ARG A 79 16.95 -11.48 -4.27
CA ARG A 79 15.58 -11.80 -4.73
C ARG A 79 14.58 -10.75 -4.27
N PHE A 80 14.69 -10.28 -3.03
CA PHE A 80 13.90 -9.16 -2.51
C PHE A 80 14.08 -7.92 -3.37
N GLU A 81 15.33 -7.50 -3.63
CA GLU A 81 15.64 -6.33 -4.44
C GLU A 81 15.08 -6.45 -5.87
N ASN A 82 15.21 -7.63 -6.50
CA ASN A 82 14.66 -7.86 -7.82
C ASN A 82 13.12 -7.77 -7.84
N SER A 83 12.47 -8.36 -6.85
CA SER A 83 11.02 -8.27 -6.71
C SER A 83 10.56 -6.82 -6.44
N PHE A 84 11.28 -6.09 -5.60
CA PHE A 84 11.04 -4.66 -5.33
C PHE A 84 11.13 -3.83 -6.62
N ARG A 85 12.20 -3.97 -7.40
CA ARG A 85 12.38 -3.26 -8.68
C ARG A 85 11.27 -3.62 -9.68
N GLY A 86 10.91 -4.91 -9.75
CA GLY A 86 9.79 -5.38 -10.57
C GLY A 86 8.46 -4.77 -10.14
N THR A 87 8.21 -4.68 -8.83
CA THR A 87 7.03 -4.00 -8.27
C THR A 87 6.94 -2.55 -8.73
N LEU A 88 8.03 -1.80 -8.61
CA LEU A 88 8.07 -0.39 -9.06
C LEU A 88 7.83 -0.25 -10.57
N LYS A 89 8.38 -1.17 -11.38
CA LYS A 89 8.17 -1.17 -12.84
C LYS A 89 6.70 -1.39 -13.19
N VAL A 90 6.07 -2.38 -12.54
CA VAL A 90 4.66 -2.70 -12.78
C VAL A 90 3.75 -1.59 -12.23
N ASP A 91 4.05 -1.04 -11.04
CA ASP A 91 3.28 0.05 -10.44
C ASP A 91 3.30 1.32 -11.32
N LYS A 92 4.46 1.63 -11.92
CA LYS A 92 4.59 2.77 -12.86
C LYS A 92 3.74 2.58 -14.12
N LYS A 93 3.60 1.35 -14.63
CA LYS A 93 2.80 1.05 -15.82
C LYS A 93 1.31 0.98 -15.52
N TYR A 94 0.95 0.50 -14.35
CA TYR A 94 -0.43 0.27 -13.92
C TYR A 94 -0.70 1.03 -12.61
N GLU A 95 -0.68 2.34 -12.68
CA GLU A 95 -0.84 3.21 -11.51
C GLU A 95 -2.15 2.96 -10.75
N GLY A 96 -2.09 3.05 -9.44
CA GLY A 96 -3.26 2.87 -8.57
C GLY A 96 -3.73 1.42 -8.41
N THR A 97 -3.04 0.44 -9.02
CA THR A 97 -3.32 -0.98 -8.79
C THR A 97 -2.80 -1.45 -7.42
N GLY A 98 -3.21 -2.64 -7.00
CA GLY A 98 -2.78 -3.23 -5.73
C GLY A 98 -1.41 -3.93 -5.77
N VAL A 99 -0.53 -3.64 -6.74
CA VAL A 99 0.75 -4.36 -6.90
C VAL A 99 1.69 -4.16 -5.72
N VAL A 100 1.76 -2.95 -5.15
CA VAL A 100 2.58 -2.65 -3.96
C VAL A 100 2.06 -3.43 -2.75
N ASP A 101 0.75 -3.40 -2.51
CA ASP A 101 0.12 -4.13 -1.39
C ASP A 101 0.36 -5.64 -1.54
N ARG A 102 0.31 -6.14 -2.78
CA ARG A 102 0.60 -7.53 -3.08
C ARG A 102 2.06 -7.90 -2.77
N PHE A 103 3.01 -7.09 -3.22
CA PHE A 103 4.43 -7.29 -2.90
C PHE A 103 4.66 -7.35 -1.39
N LEU A 104 4.11 -6.38 -0.63
CA LEU A 104 4.25 -6.34 0.82
C LEU A 104 3.64 -7.57 1.49
N SER A 105 2.45 -8.02 1.04
CA SER A 105 1.81 -9.22 1.57
C SER A 105 2.61 -10.50 1.25
N GLU A 106 3.29 -10.55 0.12
CA GLU A 106 4.12 -11.69 -0.28
C GLU A 106 5.44 -11.81 0.49
N LEU A 107 5.82 -10.80 1.26
CA LEU A 107 6.96 -10.86 2.18
C LEU A 107 6.70 -11.75 3.40
N TYR A 108 5.43 -12.09 3.65
CA TYR A 108 5.00 -12.93 4.76
C TYR A 108 4.74 -14.37 4.34
N THR A 109 4.96 -15.29 5.27
CA THR A 109 4.47 -16.67 5.21
C THR A 109 2.97 -16.72 5.48
N LYS A 110 2.34 -17.89 5.35
CA LYS A 110 0.95 -18.08 5.77
C LYS A 110 0.74 -17.86 7.29
N ASN A 111 1.78 -18.07 8.07
CA ASN A 111 1.76 -17.87 9.53
C ASN A 111 2.11 -16.44 9.94
N GLN A 112 2.08 -15.48 9.03
CA GLN A 112 2.40 -14.07 9.28
C GLN A 112 3.85 -13.81 9.74
N GLU A 113 4.77 -14.71 9.44
CA GLU A 113 6.20 -14.54 9.69
C GLU A 113 6.90 -13.98 8.44
N LEU A 114 7.91 -13.15 8.62
CA LEU A 114 8.71 -12.64 7.50
C LEU A 114 9.51 -13.78 6.83
N LYS A 115 9.44 -13.84 5.50
CA LYS A 115 10.18 -14.80 4.68
C LYS A 115 11.68 -14.53 4.59
N PHE A 116 12.18 -13.53 5.30
CA PHE A 116 13.58 -13.14 5.25
C PHE A 116 14.12 -12.76 6.63
N ASN A 117 15.43 -12.95 6.78
CA ASN A 117 16.20 -12.49 7.94
C ASN A 117 17.54 -11.99 7.40
N PHE A 118 17.53 -10.79 6.81
CA PHE A 118 18.72 -10.16 6.28
C PHE A 118 19.64 -9.68 7.41
N LYS A 119 20.93 -9.57 7.13
CA LYS A 119 21.93 -9.12 8.12
C LYS A 119 22.71 -7.91 7.61
N GLY A 120 23.25 -7.15 8.54
CA GLY A 120 24.16 -6.06 8.25
C GLY A 120 23.63 -5.01 7.28
N LYS A 121 24.38 -4.74 6.23
CA LYS A 121 24.02 -3.71 5.23
C LYS A 121 22.76 -4.04 4.45
N ASP A 122 22.50 -5.31 4.16
CA ASP A 122 21.36 -5.75 3.37
C ASP A 122 20.05 -5.51 4.11
N LEU A 123 20.04 -5.67 5.42
CA LEU A 123 18.88 -5.38 6.26
C LEU A 123 18.53 -3.89 6.21
N LEU A 124 19.51 -3.01 6.39
CA LEU A 124 19.29 -1.56 6.36
C LEU A 124 18.84 -1.09 4.97
N LYS A 125 19.43 -1.63 3.91
CA LYS A 125 18.99 -1.36 2.54
C LYS A 125 17.53 -1.79 2.32
N ALA A 126 17.14 -2.98 2.78
CA ALA A 126 15.76 -3.45 2.65
C ALA A 126 14.77 -2.52 3.38
N ILE A 127 15.09 -2.07 4.59
CA ILE A 127 14.27 -1.10 5.33
C ILE A 127 14.15 0.21 4.55
N SER A 128 15.27 0.76 4.06
CA SER A 128 15.23 1.99 3.25
C SER A 128 14.38 1.84 2.00
N LEU A 129 14.48 0.71 1.29
CA LEU A 129 13.65 0.43 0.12
C LEU A 129 12.17 0.30 0.48
N LEU A 130 11.82 -0.34 1.58
CA LEU A 130 10.44 -0.42 2.06
C LEU A 130 9.88 0.96 2.40
N LEU A 131 10.65 1.82 3.07
CA LEU A 131 10.24 3.20 3.36
C LEU A 131 10.04 4.03 2.08
N MET A 132 10.83 3.80 1.03
CA MET A 132 10.62 4.45 -0.28
C MET A 132 9.29 4.05 -0.94
N LEU A 133 8.76 2.85 -0.70
CA LEU A 133 7.45 2.46 -1.25
C LEU A 133 6.30 3.30 -0.70
N LYS A 134 6.43 3.85 0.49
CA LYS A 134 5.45 4.75 1.09
C LYS A 134 5.15 5.95 0.19
N GLU A 135 6.17 6.53 -0.45
CA GLU A 135 6.00 7.69 -1.36
C GLU A 135 5.17 7.32 -2.61
N ARG A 136 5.13 6.05 -2.98
CA ARG A 136 4.28 5.55 -4.06
C ARG A 136 2.87 5.24 -3.61
N ARG A 137 2.70 4.82 -2.35
CA ARG A 137 1.42 4.39 -1.83
C ARG A 137 1.30 4.63 -0.33
N ASN A 138 0.83 5.80 0.04
CA ASN A 138 0.67 6.21 1.44
C ASN A 138 -0.14 5.20 2.28
N LYS A 139 -1.18 4.59 1.71
CA LYS A 139 -2.03 3.61 2.39
C LYS A 139 -1.26 2.37 2.86
N SER A 140 -0.11 2.05 2.25
CA SER A 140 0.71 0.91 2.63
C SER A 140 1.67 1.19 3.81
N PHE A 141 1.74 2.44 4.28
CA PHE A 141 2.68 2.83 5.33
C PHE A 141 2.52 2.03 6.63
N PRO A 142 1.31 1.81 7.17
CA PRO A 142 1.14 0.98 8.36
C PRO A 142 1.68 -0.44 8.18
N GLN A 143 1.49 -1.04 7.00
CA GLN A 143 2.00 -2.38 6.70
C GLN A 143 3.53 -2.39 6.63
N ILE A 144 4.13 -1.35 6.07
CA ILE A 144 5.59 -1.18 6.04
C ILE A 144 6.16 -1.07 7.46
N LEU A 145 5.53 -0.28 8.33
CA LEU A 145 5.92 -0.16 9.73
C LEU A 145 5.80 -1.50 10.47
N GLY A 146 4.72 -2.27 10.24
CA GLY A 146 4.56 -3.62 10.79
C GLY A 146 5.65 -4.59 10.33
N ILE A 147 6.15 -4.48 9.09
CA ILE A 147 7.33 -5.25 8.63
C ILE A 147 8.58 -4.84 9.41
N ILE A 148 8.80 -3.54 9.60
CA ILE A 148 9.95 -3.03 10.34
C ILE A 148 9.89 -3.43 11.82
N GLU A 149 8.70 -3.43 12.43
CA GLU A 149 8.49 -3.94 13.78
C GLU A 149 8.92 -5.40 13.92
N GLN A 150 8.50 -6.28 13.02
CA GLN A 150 8.93 -7.68 13.03
C GLN A 150 10.44 -7.84 12.82
N ILE A 151 11.04 -6.99 11.98
CA ILE A 151 12.50 -6.96 11.81
C ILE A 151 13.19 -6.60 13.14
N ILE A 152 12.67 -5.63 13.88
CA ILE A 152 13.18 -5.22 15.19
C ILE A 152 13.06 -6.40 16.18
N GLU A 153 11.91 -7.03 16.24
CA GLU A 153 11.67 -8.21 17.10
C GLU A 153 12.66 -9.35 16.81
N GLN A 154 12.88 -9.67 15.51
CA GLN A 154 13.86 -10.69 15.10
C GLN A 154 15.31 -10.33 15.46
N ASN A 155 15.59 -9.06 15.73
CA ASN A 155 16.91 -8.56 16.07
C ASN A 155 17.01 -8.04 17.51
N LYS A 156 16.03 -8.35 18.37
CA LYS A 156 16.07 -8.09 19.81
C LYS A 156 17.39 -8.62 20.37
N GLY A 157 18.13 -7.79 21.08
CA GLY A 157 19.47 -8.12 21.61
C GLY A 157 20.65 -7.69 20.70
N LYS A 158 20.40 -7.21 19.48
CA LYS A 158 21.46 -6.65 18.60
C LYS A 158 21.44 -5.13 18.66
N ALA A 159 21.89 -4.54 19.76
CA ALA A 159 21.82 -3.10 20.03
C ALA A 159 22.30 -2.21 18.86
N LYS A 160 23.40 -2.58 18.19
CA LYS A 160 23.95 -1.84 17.04
C LYS A 160 22.99 -1.79 15.83
N ILE A 161 22.20 -2.84 15.60
CA ILE A 161 21.22 -2.88 14.49
C ILE A 161 20.01 -2.04 14.87
N ILE A 162 19.51 -2.21 16.08
CA ILE A 162 18.38 -1.45 16.61
C ILE A 162 18.69 0.04 16.60
N SER A 163 19.85 0.46 17.10
CA SER A 163 20.29 1.87 17.06
C SER A 163 20.27 2.46 15.65
N LYS A 164 20.74 1.71 14.64
CA LYS A 164 20.71 2.19 13.25
C LYS A 164 19.28 2.31 12.69
N ILE A 165 18.40 1.37 13.03
CA ILE A 165 16.98 1.45 12.63
C ILE A 165 16.34 2.65 13.33
N SER A 166 16.60 2.86 14.63
CA SER A 166 16.11 4.02 15.38
C SER A 166 16.52 5.32 14.70
N SER A 167 17.80 5.46 14.36
CA SER A 167 18.29 6.66 13.67
C SER A 167 17.61 6.90 12.31
N LEU A 168 17.29 5.84 11.55
CA LEU A 168 16.54 5.99 10.31
C LEU A 168 15.11 6.51 10.56
N ILE A 169 14.43 5.97 11.57
CA ILE A 169 13.07 6.39 11.94
C ILE A 169 13.08 7.80 12.51
N GLU A 170 14.05 8.17 13.35
CA GLU A 170 14.22 9.53 13.86
C GLU A 170 14.43 10.54 12.73
N ASN A 171 15.30 10.23 11.78
CA ASN A 171 15.53 11.11 10.64
C ASN A 171 14.24 11.31 9.81
N LEU A 172 13.49 10.23 9.56
CA LEU A 172 12.21 10.30 8.88
C LEU A 172 11.20 11.14 9.66
N LEU A 173 11.10 10.93 10.97
CA LEU A 173 10.23 11.70 11.85
C LEU A 173 10.58 13.19 11.81
N ASN A 174 11.87 13.54 11.96
CA ASN A 174 12.33 14.93 11.93
C ASN A 174 12.10 15.58 10.56
N GLU A 175 12.21 14.84 9.47
CA GLU A 175 11.88 15.32 8.12
C GLU A 175 10.40 15.66 8.00
N LYS A 176 9.53 14.75 8.43
CA LYS A 176 8.07 14.95 8.35
C LYS A 176 7.56 16.05 9.29
N LEU A 177 8.26 16.30 10.40
CA LEU A 177 7.94 17.39 11.32
C LEU A 177 8.21 18.80 10.76
N LYS A 178 9.00 18.94 9.69
CA LYS A 178 9.23 20.23 9.05
C LYS A 178 7.98 20.82 8.41
N ASN A 179 7.07 19.95 7.96
CA ASN A 179 5.81 20.34 7.33
C ASN A 179 4.66 19.51 7.92
N LEU A 180 4.13 19.96 9.06
CA LEU A 180 3.11 19.24 9.85
C LEU A 180 1.81 19.06 9.07
N ASP A 181 1.37 20.08 8.36
CA ASP A 181 0.05 20.09 7.71
C ASP A 181 -0.03 19.04 6.59
N ASP A 182 1.04 18.87 5.82
CA ASP A 182 1.08 17.92 4.71
C ASP A 182 1.39 16.48 5.17
N ASN A 183 1.95 16.30 6.38
CA ASN A 183 2.47 15.01 6.83
C ASN A 183 1.70 14.43 8.04
N GLN A 184 0.50 14.91 8.35
CA GLN A 184 -0.28 14.46 9.53
C GLN A 184 -0.46 12.95 9.59
N TYR A 185 -0.82 12.32 8.46
CA TYR A 185 -1.00 10.88 8.36
C TYR A 185 0.28 10.10 8.68
N ASP A 186 1.41 10.52 8.12
CA ASP A 186 2.71 9.89 8.34
C ASP A 186 3.15 10.02 9.78
N LEU A 187 3.01 11.22 10.35
CA LEU A 187 3.38 11.52 11.73
C LEU A 187 2.57 10.70 12.72
N LEU A 188 1.25 10.57 12.48
CA LEU A 188 0.38 9.74 13.33
C LEU A 188 0.90 8.30 13.41
N TRP A 189 1.19 7.69 12.26
CA TRP A 189 1.68 6.32 12.20
C TRP A 189 3.09 6.16 12.77
N LEU A 190 3.99 7.10 12.51
CA LEU A 190 5.35 7.10 13.07
C LEU A 190 5.33 7.22 14.59
N ILE A 191 4.53 8.13 15.14
CA ILE A 191 4.41 8.31 16.59
C ILE A 191 3.79 7.06 17.23
N TYR A 192 2.74 6.51 16.64
CA TYR A 192 2.16 5.24 17.09
C TYR A 192 3.21 4.13 17.11
N PHE A 193 3.95 3.96 16.02
CA PHE A 193 5.01 2.97 15.88
C PHE A 193 6.12 3.13 16.92
N VAL A 194 6.62 4.35 17.13
CA VAL A 194 7.65 4.63 18.14
C VAL A 194 7.16 4.33 19.55
N LYS A 195 5.90 4.66 19.85
CA LYS A 195 5.29 4.36 21.16
C LYS A 195 5.06 2.87 21.38
N SER A 196 4.63 2.12 20.36
CA SER A 196 4.34 0.70 20.50
C SER A 196 5.58 -0.14 20.83
N LEU A 197 6.74 0.30 20.34
CA LEU A 197 7.95 -0.50 20.45
C LEU A 197 8.69 -0.41 21.79
N ASN A 198 8.41 0.58 22.63
CA ASN A 198 9.13 0.84 23.91
C ASN A 198 10.67 0.78 23.81
N LEU A 199 11.21 0.71 22.59
CA LEU A 199 12.64 0.44 22.31
C LEU A 199 13.40 1.70 21.90
N PHE A 200 12.70 2.79 21.69
CA PHE A 200 13.28 4.02 21.20
C PHE A 200 13.19 5.11 22.25
N THR A 201 14.32 5.66 22.58
CA THR A 201 14.46 6.94 23.28
C THR A 201 14.28 8.10 22.29
N VAL A 202 13.25 8.03 21.42
CA VAL A 202 12.95 9.13 20.52
C VAL A 202 12.36 10.27 21.33
N THR A 203 13.12 11.33 21.49
CA THR A 203 12.66 12.56 22.13
C THR A 203 11.79 13.30 21.12
N LEU A 204 10.46 13.20 21.26
CA LEU A 204 9.55 14.00 20.45
C LEU A 204 9.79 15.49 20.73
N PRO A 205 10.01 16.32 19.70
CA PRO A 205 10.16 17.76 19.88
C PRO A 205 8.98 18.34 20.69
N LYS A 206 9.25 19.23 21.66
CA LYS A 206 8.23 19.83 22.54
C LYS A 206 7.04 20.45 21.77
N LYS A 207 7.31 20.99 20.57
CA LYS A 207 6.29 21.58 19.69
C LYS A 207 5.25 20.57 19.22
N VAL A 208 5.65 19.32 18.91
CA VAL A 208 4.75 18.24 18.51
C VAL A 208 3.85 17.79 19.64
N ASN A 209 4.36 17.73 20.86
CA ASN A 209 3.56 17.36 22.03
C ASN A 209 2.42 18.35 22.29
N SER A 210 2.61 19.64 22.05
CA SER A 210 1.57 20.65 22.32
C SER A 210 0.49 20.70 21.23
N GLU A 211 0.84 20.58 19.96
CA GLU A 211 -0.10 20.67 18.84
C GLU A 211 -0.85 19.36 18.59
N LEU A 212 -0.18 18.21 18.65
CA LEU A 212 -0.82 16.89 18.54
C LEU A 212 -1.75 16.59 19.72
N ILE A 213 -1.37 16.98 20.94
CA ILE A 213 -2.25 16.85 22.11
C ILE A 213 -3.46 17.78 21.98
N LYS A 214 -3.32 18.96 21.40
CA LYS A 214 -4.44 19.85 21.11
C LYS A 214 -5.38 19.26 20.07
N SER A 215 -4.87 18.74 18.96
CA SER A 215 -5.69 18.12 17.90
C SER A 215 -6.39 16.83 18.36
N LEU A 216 -5.78 16.05 19.26
CA LEU A 216 -6.38 14.84 19.85
C LEU A 216 -7.41 15.16 20.95
N LYS A 217 -7.41 16.39 21.51
CA LYS A 217 -8.40 16.83 22.51
C LYS A 217 -9.57 17.59 21.89
N SER A 218 -9.50 18.00 20.63
CA SER A 218 -10.54 18.74 19.91
C SER A 218 -11.50 17.83 19.12
N ASN A 219 -11.31 16.53 19.14
CA ASN A 219 -12.20 15.49 18.63
C ASN A 219 -12.69 14.61 19.79
#